data_5697ed311552dd2d040714ad4f8f2e4d
#
_entry.id   5697ed311552dd2d040714ad4f8f2e4d
#
_cell.length_a   1.000
_cell.length_b   1.000
_cell.length_c   1.000
_cell.angle_alpha   90.00
_cell.angle_beta   90.00
_cell.angle_gamma   90.00
#
_symmetry.space_group_name_H-M   'P 1'
#
loop_
_entity.id
_entity.type
_entity.pdbx_description
1 polymer ?
#
loop_
_entity_poly.entity_id
_entity_poly.type
_entity_poly.pdbx_seq_one_letter_code
_entity_poly.pdbx_strand_id
1 'polypeptide(L)'
;MSKAKVLMICLLCILTQGVVAQSRVISGTIEDPMGPVMFANVTERDNDNRIVSAAQTDMMGNFTLEIQNPKNRLVISYVGNKTTELVIGDKSFFTIVMEPESTALTEVVVEATRTSSGGLSIPER
;
A
#
# COMPACT_ATOMS: atom_id res chain seq x y z
N MET A 1 11.83 -3.94 -55.16
CA MET A 1 10.83 -3.06 -54.68
C MET A 1 10.06 -3.63 -53.51
N SER A 2 9.50 -4.76 -53.66
CA SER A 2 8.72 -5.37 -52.62
C SER A 2 9.53 -5.74 -51.39
N LYS A 3 10.80 -6.09 -51.55
CA LYS A 3 11.65 -6.44 -50.44
C LYS A 3 11.86 -5.28 -49.47
N ALA A 4 12.01 -4.07 -50.01
CA ALA A 4 12.20 -2.91 -49.18
C ALA A 4 10.94 -2.59 -48.40
N LYS A 5 9.78 -2.77 -49.00
CA LYS A 5 8.51 -2.55 -48.32
C LYS A 5 8.26 -3.58 -47.22
N VAL A 6 8.57 -4.83 -47.50
CA VAL A 6 8.41 -5.90 -46.52
C VAL A 6 9.35 -5.68 -45.36
N LEU A 7 10.58 -5.28 -45.64
CA LEU A 7 11.54 -5.00 -44.57
C LEU A 7 11.09 -3.85 -43.71
N MET A 8 10.51 -2.83 -44.31
CA MET A 8 10.03 -1.67 -43.59
C MET A 8 8.84 -2.01 -42.69
N ILE A 9 7.95 -2.85 -43.22
CA ILE A 9 6.79 -3.30 -42.43
C ILE A 9 7.24 -4.14 -41.24
N CYS A 10 8.20 -5.03 -41.44
CA CYS A 10 8.73 -5.85 -40.36
C CYS A 10 9.41 -4.99 -39.32
N LEU A 11 10.13 -3.98 -39.70
CA LEU A 11 10.77 -3.06 -38.79
C LEU A 11 9.74 -2.30 -37.97
N LEU A 12 8.65 -1.89 -38.59
CA LEU A 12 7.59 -1.20 -37.92
C LEU A 12 6.90 -2.09 -36.90
N CYS A 13 6.71 -3.36 -37.25
CA CYS A 13 6.11 -4.32 -36.31
C CYS A 13 6.97 -4.54 -35.09
N ILE A 14 8.29 -4.55 -35.26
CA ILE A 14 9.19 -4.73 -34.12
C ILE A 14 9.10 -3.54 -33.17
N LEU A 15 8.95 -2.34 -33.72
CA LEU A 15 8.85 -1.15 -32.90
C LEU A 15 7.58 -1.12 -32.03
N THR A 16 6.51 -1.72 -32.53
CA THR A 16 5.26 -1.71 -31.79
C THR A 16 5.26 -2.68 -30.62
N GLN A 17 6.20 -3.61 -30.57
CA GLN A 17 6.26 -4.56 -29.47
C GLN A 17 6.99 -4.05 -28.26
N GLY A 18 7.57 -2.88 -28.35
CA GLY A 18 8.31 -2.31 -27.23
C GLY A 18 7.45 -1.66 -26.17
N VAL A 19 6.15 -1.60 -26.38
CA VAL A 19 5.26 -0.92 -25.45
C VAL A 19 4.56 -1.95 -24.58
N VAL A 20 5.29 -2.53 -23.65
CA VAL A 20 4.73 -3.49 -22.71
C VAL A 20 4.53 -2.77 -21.39
N ALA A 21 3.33 -2.87 -20.85
CA ALA A 21 3.03 -2.28 -19.55
C ALA A 21 3.95 -2.89 -18.48
N GLN A 22 4.38 -2.06 -17.55
CA GLN A 22 5.24 -2.51 -16.46
C GLN A 22 4.46 -3.18 -15.36
N SER A 23 3.21 -3.55 -15.61
CA SER A 23 2.36 -4.13 -14.59
C SER A 23 2.89 -5.49 -14.15
N ARG A 24 2.69 -5.76 -12.89
CA ARG A 24 3.15 -6.99 -12.27
C ARG A 24 2.21 -7.30 -11.11
N VAL A 25 2.03 -8.57 -10.82
CA VAL A 25 1.16 -8.98 -9.71
C VAL A 25 2.01 -9.27 -8.48
N ILE A 26 1.66 -8.65 -7.38
CA ILE A 26 2.25 -8.93 -6.08
C ILE A 26 1.19 -9.52 -5.17
N SER A 27 1.63 -10.22 -4.15
CA SER A 27 0.73 -10.80 -3.16
C SER A 27 1.35 -10.70 -1.79
N GLY A 28 0.57 -11.01 -0.77
CA GLY A 28 1.10 -10.96 0.57
C GLY A 28 0.05 -11.30 1.61
N THR A 29 0.48 -11.22 2.86
CA THR A 29 -0.37 -11.43 4.02
C THR A 29 -0.27 -10.25 4.95
N ILE A 30 -1.37 -9.92 5.60
CA ILE A 30 -1.42 -8.83 6.57
C ILE A 30 -1.98 -9.37 7.86
N GLU A 31 -1.28 -9.11 8.96
CA GLU A 31 -1.72 -9.54 10.27
C GLU A 31 -1.41 -8.46 11.30
N ASP A 32 -2.06 -8.57 12.44
CA ASP A 32 -1.79 -7.71 13.58
C ASP A 32 -1.71 -8.63 14.82
N PRO A 33 -1.52 -8.09 16.03
CA PRO A 33 -1.40 -8.95 17.21
C PRO A 33 -2.61 -9.83 17.48
N MET A 34 -3.76 -9.52 16.89
CA MET A 34 -4.98 -10.32 17.04
C MET A 34 -5.10 -11.42 16.00
N GLY A 35 -4.25 -11.42 14.98
CA GLY A 35 -4.30 -12.42 13.91
C GLY A 35 -4.42 -11.79 12.53
N PRO A 36 -4.88 -12.55 11.53
CA PRO A 36 -5.02 -12.02 10.17
C PRO A 36 -5.99 -10.84 10.12
N VAL A 37 -5.65 -9.83 9.33
CA VAL A 37 -6.49 -8.65 9.18
C VAL A 37 -7.36 -8.83 7.95
N MET A 38 -8.68 -8.96 8.18
CA MET A 38 -9.65 -9.13 7.10
C MET A 38 -10.04 -7.78 6.53
N PHE A 39 -10.17 -7.74 5.21
CA PHE A 39 -10.73 -6.58 4.49
C PHE A 39 -9.94 -5.29 4.70
N ALA A 40 -8.65 -5.41 4.96
CA ALA A 40 -7.76 -4.25 4.98
C ALA A 40 -7.60 -3.71 3.56
N ASN A 41 -7.50 -2.41 3.43
CA ASN A 41 -7.30 -1.78 2.14
C ASN A 41 -5.82 -1.77 1.79
N VAL A 42 -5.51 -2.28 0.61
CA VAL A 42 -4.15 -2.32 0.08
C VAL A 42 -4.15 -1.50 -1.21
N THR A 43 -3.40 -0.41 -1.22
CA THR A 43 -3.40 0.49 -2.38
C THR A 43 -1.98 0.74 -2.85
N GLU A 44 -1.85 0.91 -4.15
CA GLU A 44 -0.60 1.39 -4.75
C GLU A 44 -0.77 2.88 -4.99
N ARG A 45 0.19 3.68 -4.51
CA ARG A 45 0.12 5.14 -4.66
C ARG A 45 1.38 5.65 -5.34
N ASP A 46 1.18 6.60 -6.25
CA ASP A 46 2.29 7.21 -6.97
C ASP A 46 2.88 8.39 -6.18
N ASN A 47 3.81 9.11 -6.79
CA ASN A 47 4.49 10.22 -6.14
C ASN A 47 3.54 11.36 -5.79
N ASP A 48 2.44 11.47 -6.50
CA ASP A 48 1.44 12.50 -6.22
C ASP A 48 0.39 11.99 -5.22
N ASN A 49 0.65 10.84 -4.61
CA ASN A 49 -0.23 10.23 -3.62
C ASN A 49 -1.59 9.82 -4.18
N ARG A 50 -1.64 9.58 -5.50
CA ARG A 50 -2.86 9.10 -6.13
C ARG A 50 -2.90 7.58 -6.09
N ILE A 51 -4.09 7.05 -5.88
CA ILE A 51 -4.31 5.61 -5.88
C ILE A 51 -4.41 5.15 -7.33
N VAL A 52 -3.45 4.31 -7.75
CA VAL A 52 -3.43 3.80 -9.12
C VAL A 52 -3.84 2.33 -9.17
N SER A 53 -3.93 1.66 -8.03
CA SER A 53 -4.36 0.27 -7.95
C SER A 53 -4.82 0.01 -6.53
N ALA A 54 -5.81 -0.89 -6.35
CA ALA A 54 -6.37 -1.16 -5.03
C ALA A 54 -6.87 -2.59 -4.93
N ALA A 55 -6.79 -3.13 -3.72
CA ALA A 55 -7.31 -4.45 -3.39
C ALA A 55 -7.66 -4.47 -1.91
N GLN A 56 -8.28 -5.57 -1.47
CA GLN A 56 -8.56 -5.80 -0.06
C GLN A 56 -8.09 -7.18 0.33
N THR A 57 -7.75 -7.35 1.60
CA THR A 57 -7.41 -8.68 2.10
C THR A 57 -8.67 -9.52 2.23
N ASP A 58 -8.47 -10.83 2.12
CA ASP A 58 -9.56 -11.79 2.33
C ASP A 58 -9.66 -12.15 3.81
N MET A 59 -10.46 -13.17 4.12
CA MET A 59 -10.70 -13.56 5.50
C MET A 59 -9.46 -14.11 6.19
N MET A 60 -8.46 -14.52 5.44
CA MET A 60 -7.20 -15.02 5.98
C MET A 60 -6.11 -13.96 6.00
N GLY A 61 -6.45 -12.73 5.63
CA GLY A 61 -5.46 -11.66 5.58
C GLY A 61 -4.59 -11.64 4.34
N ASN A 62 -4.94 -12.44 3.33
CA ASN A 62 -4.17 -12.50 2.10
C ASN A 62 -4.68 -11.47 1.10
N PHE A 63 -3.76 -10.93 0.30
CA PHE A 63 -4.14 -10.01 -0.76
C PHE A 63 -3.34 -10.30 -2.02
N THR A 64 -3.90 -9.88 -3.15
CA THR A 64 -3.25 -9.92 -4.44
C THR A 64 -3.53 -8.60 -5.12
N LEU A 65 -2.50 -7.96 -5.64
CA LEU A 65 -2.61 -6.64 -6.23
C LEU A 65 -1.80 -6.57 -7.50
N GLU A 66 -2.42 -6.07 -8.56
CA GLU A 66 -1.69 -5.80 -9.79
C GLU A 66 -1.14 -4.39 -9.74
N ILE A 67 0.17 -4.25 -9.66
CA ILE A 67 0.81 -2.94 -9.55
C ILE A 67 1.19 -2.42 -10.92
N GLN A 68 1.29 -1.10 -11.02
CA GLN A 68 1.62 -0.46 -12.29
C GLN A 68 3.08 0.00 -12.35
N ASN A 69 3.70 0.27 -11.20
CA ASN A 69 5.07 0.76 -11.19
C ASN A 69 5.76 0.33 -9.89
N PRO A 70 6.87 -0.43 -9.98
CA PRO A 70 7.56 -0.87 -8.77
C PRO A 70 8.17 0.25 -7.94
N LYS A 71 8.27 1.45 -8.49
CA LYS A 71 8.76 2.60 -7.73
C LYS A 71 7.69 3.23 -6.86
N ASN A 72 6.46 2.83 -7.05
CA ASN A 72 5.35 3.34 -6.25
C ASN A 72 5.37 2.74 -4.85
N ARG A 73 4.52 3.29 -3.99
CA ARG A 73 4.40 2.83 -2.61
C ARG A 73 3.17 1.96 -2.44
N LEU A 74 3.27 1.05 -1.50
CA LEU A 74 2.14 0.25 -1.06
C LEU A 74 1.66 0.87 0.24
N VAL A 75 0.37 1.17 0.32
CA VAL A 75 -0.21 1.79 1.51
C VAL A 75 -1.34 0.88 1.99
N ILE A 76 -1.20 0.39 3.21
CA ILE A 76 -2.16 -0.51 3.83
C ILE A 76 -2.86 0.22 4.96
N SER A 77 -4.17 0.20 4.95
CA SER A 77 -4.96 0.85 5.98
C SER A 77 -6.09 -0.05 6.45
N TYR A 78 -6.40 0.05 7.74
CA TYR A 78 -7.49 -0.69 8.35
C TYR A 78 -7.94 0.06 9.59
N VAL A 79 -9.24 0.03 9.85
CA VAL A 79 -9.81 0.72 11.00
C VAL A 79 -9.20 0.18 12.29
N GLY A 80 -8.71 1.09 13.13
CA GLY A 80 -8.10 0.71 14.40
C GLY A 80 -6.63 0.42 14.37
N ASN A 81 -6.03 0.42 13.18
CA ASN A 81 -4.60 0.17 13.04
C ASN A 81 -3.91 1.36 12.38
N LYS A 82 -2.64 1.51 12.67
CA LYS A 82 -1.84 2.55 12.02
C LYS A 82 -1.63 2.20 10.56
N THR A 83 -1.71 3.21 9.70
CA THR A 83 -1.46 3.03 8.28
C THR A 83 0.00 2.64 8.07
N THR A 84 0.22 1.63 7.24
CA THR A 84 1.54 1.14 6.92
C THR A 84 1.89 1.50 5.49
N GLU A 85 3.08 2.04 5.27
CA GLU A 85 3.57 2.39 3.93
C GLU A 85 4.91 1.74 3.70
N LEU A 86 5.11 1.26 2.48
CA LEU A 86 6.40 0.70 2.09
C LEU A 86 6.59 0.83 0.59
N VAL A 87 7.85 0.80 0.15
CA VAL A 87 8.18 0.84 -1.26
C VAL A 87 8.05 -0.57 -1.83
N ILE A 88 7.41 -0.69 -2.98
CA ILE A 88 7.16 -2.00 -3.58
C ILE A 88 8.47 -2.65 -4.03
N GLY A 89 9.21 -1.98 -4.91
CA GLY A 89 10.50 -2.48 -5.36
C GLY A 89 10.37 -3.78 -6.15
N ASP A 90 11.35 -4.66 -5.96
CA ASP A 90 11.41 -5.91 -6.71
C ASP A 90 10.70 -7.07 -6.03
N LYS A 91 10.16 -6.86 -4.86
CA LYS A 91 9.52 -7.94 -4.12
C LYS A 91 8.19 -8.32 -4.74
N SER A 92 7.89 -9.62 -4.73
CA SER A 92 6.63 -10.14 -5.23
C SER A 92 5.71 -10.62 -4.12
N PHE A 93 6.25 -10.84 -2.93
CA PHE A 93 5.47 -11.29 -1.78
C PHE A 93 5.83 -10.46 -0.56
N PHE A 94 4.81 -10.05 0.19
CA PHE A 94 4.97 -9.18 1.34
C PHE A 94 4.34 -9.81 2.56
N THR A 95 5.03 -9.75 3.69
CA THR A 95 4.48 -10.09 4.99
C THR A 95 4.42 -8.81 5.79
N ILE A 96 3.23 -8.39 6.13
CA ILE A 96 3.00 -7.08 6.74
C ILE A 96 2.36 -7.28 8.11
N VAL A 97 2.94 -6.64 9.12
CA VAL A 97 2.39 -6.65 10.46
C VAL A 97 1.94 -5.24 10.79
N MET A 98 0.64 -5.06 11.04
CA MET A 98 0.07 -3.77 11.38
C MET A 98 0.09 -3.57 12.89
N GLU A 99 0.19 -2.32 13.29
CA GLU A 99 0.19 -1.95 14.70
C GLU A 99 -1.13 -1.30 15.08
N PRO A 100 -1.68 -1.63 16.23
CA PRO A 100 -2.90 -0.98 16.68
C PRO A 100 -2.68 0.52 16.91
N GLU A 101 -3.67 1.29 16.52
CA GLU A 101 -3.60 2.74 16.70
C GLU A 101 -4.05 3.15 18.08
N SER A 102 -4.83 2.31 18.73
CA SER A 102 -5.45 2.66 19.99
C SER A 102 -4.46 2.99 21.09
N THR A 103 -3.25 2.47 21.01
CA THR A 103 -2.26 2.77 22.01
C THR A 103 -1.87 4.22 22.05
N ALA A 104 -2.00 4.90 20.93
CA ALA A 104 -1.69 6.31 20.87
C ALA A 104 -2.68 7.15 21.64
N LEU A 105 -3.86 6.62 21.86
CA LEU A 105 -4.90 7.36 22.56
C LEU A 105 -4.79 7.29 24.04
N THR A 106 -4.10 6.32 24.54
CA THR A 106 -4.06 6.17 25.98
C THR A 106 -3.19 7.21 26.62
N GLU A 107 -2.58 7.93 25.83
CA GLU A 107 -1.88 8.92 26.39
C GLU A 107 -2.66 10.04 26.56
N VAL A 108 -3.36 10.05 26.53
CA VAL A 108 -4.06 11.08 26.72
C VAL A 108 -4.60 11.47 27.80
N VAL A 109 -4.39 10.88 27.88
CA VAL A 109 -4.78 11.28 28.60
C VAL A 109 -4.54 11.61 29.42
N VAL A 110 -4.34 11.72 29.39
CA VAL A 110 -4.34 12.24 30.13
C VAL A 110 -4.03 12.72 30.67
N GLU A 111 -3.79 12.90 30.76
CA GLU A 111 -3.80 13.59 31.38
C GLU A 111 -3.71 14.02 31.65
N ALA A 112 -3.58 14.07 31.65
CA ALA A 112 -3.72 14.79 32.07
C ALA A 112 -3.44 15.17 32.42
N THR A 113 -3.15 15.19 32.56
CA THR A 113 -3.01 15.91 32.92
C THR A 113 -2.75 16.35 33.07
N ARG A 114 -2.54 16.21 33.67
CA ARG A 114 -2.38 16.97 33.79
C ARG A 114 -2.62 17.50 33.66
N THR A 115 -2.47 17.15 33.88
CA THR A 115 -2.67 17.80 33.74
C THR A 115 -2.93 18.11 33.60
N SER A 116 -3.06 17.75 33.71
CA SER A 116 -3.46 18.24 33.49
C SER A 116 -3.71 18.53 33.37
N SER A 117 -3.69 18.34 33.60
CA SER A 117 -4.12 18.79 33.40
C SER A 117 -4.36 19.06 33.25
N GLY A 118 -4.31 18.72 33.71
CA GLY A 118 -4.74 19.13 33.35
C GLY A 118 -5.03 19.22 33.28
N GLY A 119 -4.76 19.07 33.79
CA GLY A 119 -5.19 19.39 33.59
C GLY A 119 -5.48 19.44 33.69
N LEU A 120 -5.28 19.36 33.96
CA LEU A 120 -5.54 19.65 34.09
C LEU A 120 -5.86 19.73 34.30
N SER A 121 -5.73 19.52 34.43
CA SER A 121 -6.02 19.86 34.69
C SER A 121 -6.24 20.02 34.92
N ILE A 122 -6.37 19.88 35.11
CA ILE A 122 -6.57 20.30 35.43
C ILE A 122 -6.68 20.46 35.66
N PRO A 123 -6.78 20.34 35.73
CA PRO A 123 -6.90 20.76 35.97
C PRO A 123 -6.92 21.00 36.10
N GLU A 124 -7.24 20.67 35.72
CA GLU A 124 -7.36 21.09 35.64
C GLU A 124 -7.35 21.41 35.65
N ARG A 125 -7.43 21.82 36.22
CA ARG A 125 -7.54 22.47 36.24
C ARG A 125 -7.44 22.96 36.32
#